data_4dc149394d89908d004936cc1e81baad
#
_entry.id   4dc149394d89908d004936cc1e81baad
#
_cell.length_a   1.000
_cell.length_b   1.000
_cell.length_c   1.000
_cell.angle_alpha   90.00
_cell.angle_beta   90.00
_cell.angle_gamma   90.00
#
_symmetry.space_group_name_H-M   'P 1'
#
loop_
_entity.id
_entity.type
_entity.pdbx_description
1 polymer ?
#
loop_
_entity_poly.entity_id
_entity_poly.type
_entity_poly.pdbx_seq_one_letter_code
_entity_poly.pdbx_strand_id
1 'polypeptide(L)'
;MPAYLIVEIDILDPAGYEEYKKLAGATVEKYGGKYVVRGGKTEVLEGDWKPKRIVVLQFDSPQHAKDWLNCEEYREPRKMRHRTARTNMILVNGLAAP
;
A
#
# COMPACT_ATOMS: atom_id res chain seq x y z
N MET A 1 9.04 -12.78 10.75
CA MET A 1 8.04 -13.24 9.79
C MET A 1 7.60 -12.05 8.94
N PRO A 2 7.80 -12.11 7.63
CA PRO A 2 7.40 -10.99 6.79
C PRO A 2 5.88 -10.81 6.77
N ALA A 3 5.47 -9.60 6.48
CA ALA A 3 4.06 -9.28 6.33
C ALA A 3 3.87 -8.39 5.11
N TYR A 4 2.70 -8.49 4.53
CA TYR A 4 2.37 -7.73 3.32
C TYR A 4 1.11 -6.91 3.55
N LEU A 5 1.14 -5.66 3.10
CA LEU A 5 -0.06 -4.86 2.93
C LEU A 5 -0.46 -4.94 1.47
N ILE A 6 -1.65 -5.47 1.23
CA ILE A 6 -2.21 -5.56 -0.12
C ILE A 6 -3.29 -4.49 -0.21
N VAL A 7 -3.12 -3.57 -1.16
CA VAL A 7 -3.96 -2.39 -1.28
C VAL A 7 -4.55 -2.33 -2.67
N GLU A 8 -5.87 -2.25 -2.76
CA GLU A 8 -6.55 -1.95 -4.00
C GLU A 8 -6.97 -0.48 -3.95
N ILE A 9 -6.63 0.28 -4.99
CA ILE A 9 -6.76 1.72 -4.99
C ILE A 9 -7.56 2.17 -6.20
N ASP A 10 -8.72 2.79 -5.96
CA ASP A 10 -9.50 3.45 -6.99
C ASP A 10 -9.18 4.94 -6.93
N ILE A 11 -8.39 5.42 -7.89
CA ILE A 11 -7.94 6.82 -7.90
C ILE A 11 -9.08 7.70 -8.39
N LEU A 12 -9.52 8.63 -7.55
CA LEU A 12 -10.60 9.57 -7.85
C LEU A 12 -10.06 10.93 -8.29
N ASP A 13 -8.90 11.32 -7.77
CA ASP A 13 -8.21 12.58 -8.11
C ASP A 13 -6.78 12.26 -8.50
N PRO A 14 -6.51 12.06 -9.80
CA PRO A 14 -5.16 11.68 -10.25
C PRO A 14 -4.07 12.68 -9.89
N ALA A 15 -4.33 13.97 -10.01
CA ALA A 15 -3.32 14.99 -9.70
C ALA A 15 -2.95 14.98 -8.21
N GLY A 16 -3.96 14.92 -7.34
CA GLY A 16 -3.74 14.84 -5.89
C GLY A 16 -3.05 13.53 -5.49
N TYR A 17 -3.39 12.44 -6.15
CA TYR A 17 -2.77 11.15 -5.87
C TYR A 17 -1.28 11.15 -6.26
N GLU A 18 -0.89 11.83 -7.35
CA GLU A 18 0.51 11.98 -7.72
C GLU A 18 1.31 12.70 -6.63
N GLU A 19 0.74 13.74 -6.02
CA GLU A 19 1.37 14.41 -4.88
C GLU A 19 1.51 13.47 -3.69
N TYR A 20 0.48 12.67 -3.42
CA TYR A 20 0.54 11.64 -2.37
C TYR A 20 1.70 10.68 -2.61
N LYS A 21 1.85 10.17 -3.85
CA LYS A 21 2.91 9.20 -4.18
C LYS A 21 4.31 9.75 -3.89
N LYS A 22 4.52 11.03 -4.14
CA LYS A 22 5.81 11.67 -3.88
C LYS A 22 6.19 11.66 -2.40
N LEU A 23 5.20 11.70 -1.51
CA LEU A 23 5.43 11.75 -0.07
C LEU A 23 5.47 10.37 0.57
N ALA A 24 4.70 9.43 0.04
CA ALA A 24 4.51 8.12 0.66
C ALA A 24 5.76 7.25 0.66
N GLY A 25 6.52 7.25 -0.45
CA GLY A 25 7.66 6.35 -0.61
C GLY A 25 8.72 6.49 0.47
N ALA A 26 9.05 7.73 0.83
CA ALA A 26 10.05 7.98 1.88
C ALA A 26 9.61 7.45 3.24
N THR A 27 8.31 7.54 3.56
CA THR A 27 7.79 7.04 4.84
C THR A 27 7.83 5.51 4.88
N VAL A 28 7.50 4.84 3.78
CA VAL A 28 7.57 3.39 3.67
C VAL A 28 9.01 2.92 3.96
N GLU A 29 9.97 3.52 3.28
CA GLU A 29 11.38 3.18 3.43
C GLU A 29 11.87 3.39 4.85
N LYS A 30 11.49 4.50 5.48
CA LYS A 30 11.87 4.81 6.86
C LYS A 30 11.46 3.73 7.85
N TYR A 31 10.33 3.08 7.64
CA TYR A 31 9.80 2.02 8.51
C TYR A 31 10.17 0.62 8.03
N GLY A 32 11.16 0.52 7.15
CA GLY A 32 11.68 -0.77 6.70
C GLY A 32 10.80 -1.48 5.69
N GLY A 33 9.83 -0.77 5.09
CA GLY A 33 8.99 -1.33 4.06
C GLY A 33 9.59 -1.20 2.69
N LYS A 34 9.08 -1.99 1.78
CA LYS A 34 9.44 -1.87 0.36
C LYS A 34 8.25 -2.20 -0.51
N TYR A 35 8.19 -1.56 -1.68
CA TYR A 35 7.17 -1.87 -2.67
C TYR A 35 7.54 -3.18 -3.37
N VAL A 36 6.62 -4.13 -3.35
CA VAL A 36 6.74 -5.40 -4.11
C VAL A 36 5.96 -5.28 -5.41
N VAL A 37 4.80 -4.62 -5.37
CA VAL A 37 3.98 -4.26 -6.53
C VAL A 37 3.57 -2.81 -6.36
N ARG A 38 3.70 -2.03 -7.41
CA ARG A 38 3.33 -0.62 -7.35
C ARG A 38 2.57 -0.21 -8.62
N GLY A 39 1.32 -0.68 -8.71
CA GLY A 39 0.45 -0.33 -9.82
C GLY A 39 0.80 -0.98 -11.14
N GLY A 40 1.40 -2.17 -11.09
CA GLY A 40 1.70 -2.94 -12.30
C GLY A 40 0.42 -3.37 -13.01
N LYS A 41 0.58 -3.72 -14.30
CA LYS A 41 -0.53 -4.24 -15.10
C LYS A 41 -1.13 -5.48 -14.47
N THR A 42 -2.45 -5.56 -14.44
CA THR A 42 -3.18 -6.73 -13.93
C THR A 42 -3.85 -7.48 -15.09
N GLU A 43 -4.02 -8.78 -14.90
CA GLU A 43 -4.73 -9.64 -15.82
C GLU A 43 -5.56 -10.61 -15.00
N VAL A 44 -6.87 -10.61 -15.19
CA VAL A 44 -7.77 -11.52 -14.47
C VAL A 44 -7.74 -12.88 -15.13
N LEU A 45 -7.36 -13.90 -14.38
CA LEU A 45 -7.28 -15.28 -14.87
C LEU A 45 -8.52 -16.10 -14.51
N GLU A 46 -9.19 -15.74 -13.43
CA GLU A 46 -10.43 -16.38 -13.00
C GLU A 46 -11.33 -15.37 -12.29
N GLY A 47 -12.63 -15.57 -12.41
CA GLY A 47 -13.62 -14.81 -11.68
C GLY A 47 -14.03 -13.51 -12.37
N ASP A 48 -14.91 -12.79 -11.69
CA ASP A 48 -15.51 -11.53 -12.18
C ASP A 48 -14.81 -10.28 -11.65
N TRP A 49 -13.67 -10.45 -11.00
CA TRP A 49 -12.97 -9.34 -10.38
C TRP A 49 -12.47 -8.36 -11.44
N LYS A 50 -12.77 -7.08 -11.24
CA LYS A 50 -12.27 -5.98 -12.07
C LYS A 50 -11.36 -5.12 -11.19
N PRO A 51 -10.11 -5.54 -11.00
CA PRO A 51 -9.24 -4.84 -10.04
C PRO A 51 -8.92 -3.44 -10.53
N LYS A 52 -8.86 -2.53 -9.57
CA LYS A 52 -8.29 -1.20 -9.75
C LYS A 52 -6.77 -1.30 -9.60
N ARG A 53 -6.11 -0.21 -9.25
CA ARG A 53 -4.67 -0.21 -9.02
C ARG A 53 -4.31 -1.09 -7.83
N ILE A 54 -3.33 -1.97 -7.99
CA ILE A 54 -2.86 -2.84 -6.90
C ILE A 54 -1.47 -2.38 -6.45
N VAL A 55 -1.31 -2.23 -5.14
CA VAL A 55 -0.03 -1.96 -4.50
C VAL A 55 0.20 -3.01 -3.44
N VAL A 56 1.40 -3.56 -3.38
CA VAL A 56 1.79 -4.50 -2.33
C VAL A 56 3.05 -3.97 -1.68
N LEU A 57 2.99 -3.82 -0.36
CA LEU A 57 4.13 -3.41 0.47
C LEU A 57 4.56 -4.59 1.31
N GLN A 58 5.87 -4.77 1.48
CA GLN A 58 6.43 -5.78 2.36
C GLN A 58 7.10 -5.11 3.54
N PHE A 59 6.83 -5.64 4.74
CA PHE A 59 7.49 -5.23 5.98
C PHE A 59 8.04 -6.47 6.68
N ASP A 60 8.99 -6.27 7.62
CA ASP A 60 9.63 -7.37 8.33
C ASP A 60 8.67 -8.13 9.24
N SER A 61 7.62 -7.46 9.70
CA SER A 61 6.62 -8.05 10.58
C SER A 61 5.27 -7.34 10.44
N PRO A 62 4.19 -7.98 10.90
CA PRO A 62 2.88 -7.31 10.96
C PRO A 62 2.92 -6.03 11.80
N GLN A 63 3.68 -6.02 12.88
CA GLN A 63 3.76 -4.83 13.74
C GLN A 63 4.45 -3.67 13.03
N HIS A 64 5.51 -3.93 12.26
CA HIS A 64 6.18 -2.89 11.47
C HIS A 64 5.22 -2.26 10.45
N ALA A 65 4.38 -3.09 9.81
CA ALA A 65 3.39 -2.58 8.86
C ALA A 65 2.38 -1.65 9.55
N LYS A 66 1.88 -2.06 10.72
CA LYS A 66 0.95 -1.24 11.50
C LYS A 66 1.61 0.04 12.01
N ASP A 67 2.87 -0.05 12.42
CA ASP A 67 3.62 1.12 12.89
C ASP A 67 3.76 2.15 11.76
N TRP A 68 4.07 1.70 10.54
CA TRP A 68 4.12 2.59 9.39
C TRP A 68 2.77 3.26 9.14
N LEU A 69 1.70 2.47 9.09
CA LEU A 69 0.36 2.99 8.78
C LEU A 69 -0.08 4.07 9.77
N ASN A 70 0.35 3.96 11.02
CA ASN A 70 -0.07 4.85 12.10
C ASN A 70 1.00 5.85 12.53
N CYS A 71 2.14 5.93 11.82
CA CYS A 71 3.22 6.81 12.21
C CYS A 71 2.90 8.28 11.91
N GLU A 72 3.58 9.17 12.62
CA GLU A 72 3.40 10.61 12.46
C GLU A 72 3.76 11.08 11.05
N GLU A 73 4.83 10.53 10.48
CA GLU A 73 5.30 10.93 9.14
C GLU A 73 4.30 10.58 8.05
N TYR A 74 3.49 9.52 8.25
CA TYR A 74 2.49 9.11 7.27
C TYR A 74 1.12 9.74 7.50
N ARG A 75 0.95 10.48 8.57
CA ARG A 75 -0.34 11.05 8.97
C ARG A 75 -0.97 11.92 7.88
N GLU A 76 -0.23 12.91 7.39
CA GLU A 76 -0.74 13.80 6.35
C GLU A 76 -0.83 13.11 4.98
N PRO A 77 0.19 12.34 4.54
CA PRO A 77 0.04 11.54 3.32
C PRO A 77 -1.17 10.60 3.35
N ARG A 78 -1.44 9.97 4.48
CA ARG A 78 -2.60 9.09 4.63
C ARG A 78 -3.91 9.83 4.40
N LYS A 79 -4.04 11.05 4.92
CA LYS A 79 -5.21 11.90 4.67
C LYS A 79 -5.33 12.26 3.20
N MET A 80 -4.20 12.55 2.53
CA MET A 80 -4.18 12.82 1.10
C MET A 80 -4.68 11.61 0.31
N ARG A 81 -4.25 10.41 0.68
CA ARG A 81 -4.74 9.19 0.04
C ARG A 81 -6.25 9.06 0.21
N HIS A 82 -6.76 9.29 1.40
CA HIS A 82 -8.20 9.20 1.67
C HIS A 82 -9.02 10.22 0.88
N ARG A 83 -8.45 11.42 0.61
CA ARG A 83 -9.13 12.45 -0.17
C ARG A 83 -9.10 12.18 -1.67
N THR A 84 -8.08 11.47 -2.14
CA THR A 84 -7.80 11.34 -3.58
C THR A 84 -8.15 9.97 -4.14
N ALA A 85 -8.44 8.99 -3.28
CA ALA A 85 -8.69 7.62 -3.70
C ALA A 85 -9.58 6.89 -2.70
N ARG A 86 -10.25 5.85 -3.21
CA ARG A 86 -10.90 4.84 -2.36
C ARG A 86 -9.98 3.66 -2.29
N THR A 87 -9.72 3.17 -1.08
CA THR A 87 -8.78 2.07 -0.88
C THR A 87 -9.37 0.98 -0.03
N ASN A 88 -9.04 -0.26 -0.41
CA ASN A 88 -9.21 -1.42 0.44
C ASN A 88 -7.81 -1.93 0.76
N MET A 89 -7.54 -2.20 2.03
CA MET A 89 -6.22 -2.61 2.48
C MET A 89 -6.35 -3.79 3.44
N ILE A 90 -5.57 -4.83 3.17
CA ILE A 90 -5.47 -5.96 4.10
C ILE A 90 -4.02 -6.20 4.47
N LEU A 91 -3.85 -6.74 5.66
CA LEU A 91 -2.54 -7.19 6.15
C LEU A 91 -2.52 -8.71 6.07
N VAL A 92 -1.53 -9.26 5.38
CA VAL A 92 -1.39 -10.70 5.19
C VAL A 92 -0.02 -11.13 5.74
N ASN A 93 -0.01 -12.13 6.61
CA ASN A 93 1.24 -12.69 7.09
C ASN A 93 1.90 -13.49 5.97
N GLY A 94 3.19 -13.26 5.77
CA GLY A 94 3.96 -14.04 4.82
C GLY A 94 4.33 -15.41 5.39
N LEU A 95 4.94 -16.23 4.55
CA LEU A 95 5.43 -17.51 5.00
C LEU A 95 6.59 -17.31 5.98
N ALA A 96 6.58 -18.10 7.03
CA ALA A 96 7.74 -18.13 7.93
C ALA A 96 8.95 -18.65 7.18
N ALA A 97 10.13 -18.09 7.47
CA ALA A 97 11.36 -18.59 6.89
C ALA A 97 11.58 -20.04 7.32
N PRO A 98 12.07 -20.90 6.42
CA PRO A 98 12.34 -22.30 6.75
C PRO A 98 13.50 -22.42 7.74
#